data_3f68575ff9cbe20b9d8079b42082b1be
#
_entry.id   3f68575ff9cbe20b9d8079b42082b1be
#
_cell.length_a   1.000
_cell.length_b   1.000
_cell.length_c   1.000
_cell.angle_alpha   90.00
_cell.angle_beta   90.00
_cell.angle_gamma   90.00
#
_symmetry.space_group_name_H-M   'P 1'
#
loop_
_entity.id
_entity.type
_entity.pdbx_description
1 polymer ?
#
loop_
_entity_poly.entity_id
_entity_poly.type
_entity_poly.pdbx_seq_one_letter_code
_entity_poly.pdbx_strand_id
1 'polypeptide(L)'
;MDKMKILVTGGAGFVGTNLIKRLLSEGHQVISIDNYHTGLEENHQFGCKYMNHDLRNLSEFPQVDIVFHLAAIARIQPSFEDPKNYFTTNANATLNLVDWCSRNNVPLVYAGTSSKHSGKYKNPYTFTKDIGEDVVELYQKHFNLQASITRFYNVYGPYELTEGGHTTLIGRWINNIKNEIQCEIYGDGEQRRDFTHVEDIVDALVRIMEQKAYGHIFELGRGENYSVNQIAEFFGIDVVYKDPKPGEARHTLNTDTSAREILGWNPEIDIKDYIKNL
;
A
#
# COMPACT_ATOMS: atom_id res chain seq x y z
N MET A 1 -15.66 8.30 19.00
CA MET A 1 -14.92 9.28 18.18
C MET A 1 -15.87 10.19 17.43
N ASP A 2 -15.46 11.44 17.15
CA ASP A 2 -16.21 12.34 16.30
C ASP A 2 -16.22 11.81 14.87
N LYS A 3 -17.37 11.94 14.20
CA LYS A 3 -17.50 11.53 12.79
C LYS A 3 -16.71 12.50 11.91
N MET A 4 -15.76 11.97 11.16
CA MET A 4 -14.91 12.72 10.24
C MET A 4 -15.35 12.52 8.80
N LYS A 5 -15.03 13.47 7.94
CA LYS A 5 -15.12 13.38 6.49
C LYS A 5 -13.72 13.11 5.93
N ILE A 6 -13.54 11.97 5.30
CA ILE A 6 -12.22 11.42 4.96
C ILE A 6 -12.10 11.24 3.45
N LEU A 7 -10.96 11.65 2.89
CA LEU A 7 -10.60 11.35 1.51
C LEU A 7 -9.62 10.17 1.47
N VAL A 8 -9.95 9.14 0.70
CA VAL A 8 -9.06 8.04 0.37
C VAL A 8 -8.76 8.08 -1.12
N THR A 9 -7.54 8.39 -1.51
CA THR A 9 -7.14 8.26 -2.91
C THR A 9 -6.67 6.83 -3.18
N GLY A 10 -7.00 6.27 -4.35
CA GLY A 10 -6.77 4.85 -4.62
C GLY A 10 -7.74 3.94 -3.87
N GLY A 11 -8.96 4.44 -3.59
CA GLY A 11 -9.93 3.74 -2.75
C GLY A 11 -10.63 2.54 -3.39
N ALA A 12 -10.55 2.38 -4.71
CA ALA A 12 -11.01 1.18 -5.41
C ALA A 12 -9.92 0.09 -5.54
N GLY A 13 -8.70 0.39 -5.06
CA GLY A 13 -7.58 -0.53 -4.99
C GLY A 13 -7.60 -1.41 -3.74
N PHE A 14 -6.63 -2.31 -3.62
CA PHE A 14 -6.52 -3.31 -2.57
C PHE A 14 -6.58 -2.72 -1.14
N VAL A 15 -5.60 -1.93 -0.75
CA VAL A 15 -5.53 -1.36 0.62
C VAL A 15 -6.64 -0.33 0.82
N GLY A 16 -6.94 0.47 -0.21
CA GLY A 16 -7.98 1.51 -0.15
C GLY A 16 -9.37 0.96 0.14
N THR A 17 -9.73 -0.15 -0.48
CA THR A 17 -11.02 -0.84 -0.25
C THR A 17 -11.17 -1.30 1.19
N ASN A 18 -10.14 -1.95 1.75
CA ASN A 18 -10.14 -2.40 3.13
C ASN A 18 -10.21 -1.23 4.12
N LEU A 19 -9.46 -0.15 3.85
CA LEU A 19 -9.52 1.06 4.68
C LEU A 19 -10.90 1.71 4.63
N ILE A 20 -11.51 1.86 3.44
CA ILE A 20 -12.86 2.42 3.29
C ILE A 20 -13.89 1.60 4.06
N LYS A 21 -13.84 0.27 3.93
CA LYS A 21 -14.73 -0.64 4.67
C LYS A 21 -14.62 -0.41 6.18
N ARG A 22 -13.42 -0.30 6.72
CA ARG A 22 -13.18 -0.05 8.15
C ARG A 22 -13.70 1.33 8.56
N LEU A 23 -13.38 2.40 7.83
CA LEU A 23 -13.81 3.77 8.14
C LEU A 23 -15.33 3.93 8.11
N LEU A 24 -16.02 3.30 7.15
CA LEU A 24 -17.48 3.28 7.09
C LEU A 24 -18.10 2.54 8.27
N SER A 25 -17.51 1.41 8.69
CA SER A 25 -18.01 0.65 9.84
C SER A 25 -17.89 1.43 11.16
N GLU A 26 -16.95 2.37 11.25
CA GLU A 26 -16.77 3.30 12.37
C GLU A 26 -17.65 4.56 12.26
N GLY A 27 -18.42 4.67 11.17
CA GLY A 27 -19.42 5.72 10.98
C GLY A 27 -18.88 7.01 10.38
N HIS A 28 -17.66 7.02 9.81
CA HIS A 28 -17.09 8.14 9.08
C HIS A 28 -17.77 8.36 7.72
N GLN A 29 -17.70 9.58 7.20
CA GLN A 29 -18.07 9.89 5.82
C GLN A 29 -16.84 9.73 4.93
N VAL A 30 -16.89 8.86 3.92
CA VAL A 30 -15.74 8.57 3.09
C VAL A 30 -15.99 8.97 1.64
N ILE A 31 -15.02 9.70 1.07
CA ILE A 31 -14.92 10.00 -0.35
C ILE A 31 -13.70 9.26 -0.88
N SER A 32 -13.84 8.59 -2.02
CA SER A 32 -12.74 7.98 -2.76
C SER A 32 -12.49 8.73 -4.06
N ILE A 33 -11.22 8.95 -4.41
CA ILE A 33 -10.79 9.36 -5.74
C ILE A 33 -9.90 8.24 -6.30
N ASP A 34 -10.29 7.69 -7.44
CA ASP A 34 -9.56 6.64 -8.16
C ASP A 34 -9.72 6.85 -9.66
N ASN A 35 -8.72 6.53 -10.46
CA ASN A 35 -8.80 6.55 -11.92
C ASN A 35 -9.00 5.15 -12.52
N TYR A 36 -9.15 4.14 -11.67
CA TYR A 36 -9.37 2.73 -12.02
C TYR A 36 -8.27 2.12 -12.90
N HIS A 37 -7.04 2.63 -12.80
CA HIS A 37 -5.90 2.02 -13.50
C HIS A 37 -5.65 0.57 -13.03
N THR A 38 -5.76 0.33 -11.72
CA THR A 38 -5.70 -1.01 -11.09
C THR A 38 -6.84 -1.22 -10.10
N GLY A 39 -7.57 -0.17 -9.73
CA GLY A 39 -8.77 -0.25 -8.91
C GLY A 39 -9.93 -0.86 -9.69
N LEU A 40 -10.85 -1.53 -8.99
CA LEU A 40 -11.97 -2.23 -9.57
C LEU A 40 -13.29 -1.65 -9.04
N GLU A 41 -14.27 -1.41 -9.92
CA GLU A 41 -15.60 -0.93 -9.50
C GLU A 41 -16.34 -1.94 -8.62
N GLU A 42 -16.07 -3.22 -8.79
CA GLU A 42 -16.62 -4.30 -7.95
C GLU A 42 -16.17 -4.22 -6.49
N ASN A 43 -15.08 -3.49 -6.21
CA ASN A 43 -14.59 -3.24 -4.85
C ASN A 43 -15.35 -2.12 -4.14
N HIS A 44 -16.31 -1.44 -4.79
CA HIS A 44 -17.04 -0.33 -4.18
C HIS A 44 -17.76 -0.76 -2.91
N GLN A 45 -17.60 0.04 -1.86
CA GLN A 45 -18.27 -0.16 -0.57
C GLN A 45 -19.50 0.74 -0.49
N PHE A 46 -20.64 0.16 -0.13
CA PHE A 46 -21.87 0.93 0.06
C PHE A 46 -21.68 2.00 1.14
N GLY A 47 -22.05 3.25 0.83
CA GLY A 47 -21.89 4.39 1.74
C GLY A 47 -20.64 5.26 1.44
N CYS A 48 -19.71 4.80 0.62
CA CYS A 48 -18.60 5.62 0.12
C CYS A 48 -19.01 6.37 -1.16
N LYS A 49 -18.60 7.64 -1.27
CA LYS A 49 -18.76 8.42 -2.49
C LYS A 49 -17.52 8.23 -3.37
N TYR A 50 -17.64 7.52 -4.47
CA TYR A 50 -16.56 7.34 -5.45
C TYR A 50 -16.58 8.43 -6.52
N MET A 51 -15.39 8.95 -6.84
CA MET A 51 -15.14 9.95 -7.87
C MET A 51 -14.08 9.39 -8.82
N ASN A 52 -14.45 9.19 -10.09
CA ASN A 52 -13.52 8.73 -11.13
C ASN A 52 -12.73 9.94 -11.64
N HIS A 53 -11.55 10.14 -11.08
CA HIS A 53 -10.63 11.22 -11.46
C HIS A 53 -9.18 10.79 -11.37
N ASP A 54 -8.38 11.33 -12.27
CA ASP A 54 -6.93 11.18 -12.24
C ASP A 54 -6.30 12.32 -11.46
N LEU A 55 -5.57 11.99 -10.39
CA LEU A 55 -4.93 12.97 -9.52
C LEU A 55 -3.91 13.86 -10.26
N ARG A 56 -3.36 13.40 -11.38
CA ARG A 56 -2.45 14.17 -12.24
C ARG A 56 -3.11 15.43 -12.80
N ASN A 57 -4.43 15.40 -12.94
CA ASN A 57 -5.23 16.45 -13.56
C ASN A 57 -6.01 17.29 -12.53
N LEU A 58 -5.82 17.03 -11.23
CA LEU A 58 -6.50 17.76 -10.17
C LEU A 58 -5.57 18.75 -9.48
N SER A 59 -6.06 19.97 -9.26
CA SER A 59 -5.43 21.01 -8.43
C SER A 59 -6.25 21.32 -7.18
N GLU A 60 -7.52 20.90 -7.17
CA GLU A 60 -8.45 21.09 -6.06
C GLU A 60 -9.13 19.77 -5.69
N PHE A 61 -9.36 19.58 -4.41
CA PHE A 61 -9.93 18.35 -3.86
C PHE A 61 -11.12 18.67 -2.94
N PRO A 62 -11.98 17.69 -2.63
CA PRO A 62 -13.08 17.87 -1.69
C PRO A 62 -12.59 18.32 -0.32
N GLN A 63 -13.31 19.26 0.32
CA GLN A 63 -13.03 19.65 1.71
C GLN A 63 -13.28 18.43 2.62
N VAL A 64 -12.25 18.05 3.36
CA VAL A 64 -12.22 16.88 4.26
C VAL A 64 -11.38 17.18 5.49
N ASP A 65 -11.52 16.33 6.51
CA ASP A 65 -10.78 16.48 7.77
C ASP A 65 -9.40 15.80 7.71
N ILE A 66 -9.21 14.81 6.84
CA ILE A 66 -7.94 14.09 6.63
C ILE A 66 -7.92 13.41 5.25
N VAL A 67 -6.72 13.21 4.73
CA VAL A 67 -6.46 12.45 3.49
C VAL A 67 -5.61 11.22 3.78
N PHE A 68 -6.04 10.04 3.28
CA PHE A 68 -5.20 8.88 3.11
C PHE A 68 -4.79 8.77 1.63
N HIS A 69 -3.51 8.99 1.36
CA HIS A 69 -2.97 8.94 0.00
C HIS A 69 -2.39 7.57 -0.32
N LEU A 70 -3.24 6.69 -0.86
CA LEU A 70 -2.88 5.32 -1.24
C LEU A 70 -2.76 5.15 -2.77
N ALA A 71 -3.23 6.14 -3.56
CA ALA A 71 -3.14 6.09 -5.01
C ALA A 71 -1.68 6.06 -5.47
N ALA A 72 -1.31 4.99 -6.14
CA ALA A 72 -0.01 4.82 -6.78
C ALA A 72 -0.06 3.68 -7.78
N ILE A 73 0.78 3.72 -8.82
CA ILE A 73 1.08 2.53 -9.59
C ILE A 73 2.13 1.74 -8.81
N ALA A 74 1.75 0.57 -8.32
CA ALA A 74 2.63 -0.33 -7.56
C ALA A 74 3.23 -1.42 -8.48
N ARG A 75 4.25 -2.09 -7.99
CA ARG A 75 5.00 -3.22 -8.58
C ARG A 75 6.24 -2.82 -9.35
N ILE A 76 7.26 -3.64 -9.15
CA ILE A 76 8.61 -3.40 -9.68
C ILE A 76 8.66 -3.68 -11.18
N GLN A 77 8.19 -4.85 -11.61
CA GLN A 77 8.38 -5.27 -13.01
C GLN A 77 7.70 -4.34 -14.02
N PRO A 78 6.40 -3.97 -13.89
CA PRO A 78 5.78 -3.03 -14.80
C PRO A 78 6.42 -1.63 -14.81
N SER A 79 7.14 -1.25 -13.73
CA SER A 79 7.81 0.06 -13.67
C SER A 79 8.97 0.21 -14.65
N PHE A 80 9.58 -0.91 -15.07
CA PHE A 80 10.62 -0.89 -16.11
C PHE A 80 10.03 -0.73 -17.51
N GLU A 81 8.78 -1.16 -17.71
CA GLU A 81 8.09 -1.09 -19.00
C GLU A 81 7.58 0.32 -19.29
N ASP A 82 7.04 1.02 -18.27
CA ASP A 82 6.53 2.39 -18.41
C ASP A 82 6.96 3.32 -17.25
N PRO A 83 8.25 3.64 -17.15
CA PRO A 83 8.79 4.46 -16.07
C PRO A 83 8.18 5.87 -16.04
N LYS A 84 7.82 6.44 -17.20
CA LYS A 84 7.23 7.77 -17.28
C LYS A 84 5.88 7.85 -16.58
N ASN A 85 5.03 6.85 -16.75
CA ASN A 85 3.73 6.78 -16.08
C ASN A 85 3.88 6.65 -14.56
N TYR A 86 4.89 5.88 -14.10
CA TYR A 86 5.24 5.80 -12.68
C TYR A 86 5.66 7.16 -12.11
N PHE A 87 6.48 7.93 -12.84
CA PHE A 87 6.87 9.28 -12.42
C PHE A 87 5.68 10.21 -12.33
N THR A 88 4.86 10.28 -13.36
CA THR A 88 3.73 11.21 -13.39
C THR A 88 2.67 10.85 -12.34
N THR A 89 2.45 9.58 -12.08
CA THR A 89 1.46 9.12 -11.10
C THR A 89 1.99 9.17 -9.67
N ASN A 90 3.16 8.58 -9.40
CA ASN A 90 3.64 8.42 -8.02
C ASN A 90 4.31 9.67 -7.47
N ALA A 91 4.92 10.52 -8.31
CA ALA A 91 5.59 11.72 -7.87
C ALA A 91 4.78 13.00 -8.15
N ASN A 92 4.38 13.26 -9.41
CA ASN A 92 3.70 14.52 -9.73
C ASN A 92 2.30 14.59 -9.13
N ALA A 93 1.50 13.51 -9.20
CA ALA A 93 0.17 13.51 -8.59
C ALA A 93 0.25 13.62 -7.05
N THR A 94 1.27 13.02 -6.43
CA THR A 94 1.55 13.20 -5.00
C THR A 94 1.83 14.67 -4.68
N LEU A 95 2.66 15.36 -5.47
CA LEU A 95 2.95 16.78 -5.27
C LEU A 95 1.67 17.62 -5.32
N ASN A 96 0.78 17.40 -6.30
CA ASN A 96 -0.49 18.15 -6.41
C ASN A 96 -1.34 18.00 -5.14
N LEU A 97 -1.47 16.78 -4.62
CA LEU A 97 -2.27 16.52 -3.42
C LEU A 97 -1.62 17.06 -2.15
N VAL A 98 -0.31 16.90 -2.00
CA VAL A 98 0.47 17.41 -0.86
C VAL A 98 0.39 18.92 -0.77
N ASP A 99 0.54 19.62 -1.91
CA ASP A 99 0.41 21.08 -2.00
C ASP A 99 -0.99 21.54 -1.58
N TRP A 100 -2.03 20.87 -2.08
CA TRP A 100 -3.40 21.18 -1.68
C TRP A 100 -3.64 20.94 -0.18
N CYS A 101 -3.18 19.80 0.36
CA CYS A 101 -3.30 19.49 1.79
C CYS A 101 -2.64 20.58 2.65
N SER A 102 -1.44 21.00 2.28
CA SER A 102 -0.71 22.06 2.98
C SER A 102 -1.44 23.39 2.94
N ARG A 103 -1.88 23.84 1.76
CA ARG A 103 -2.62 25.12 1.60
C ARG A 103 -3.95 25.16 2.35
N ASN A 104 -4.59 24.01 2.53
CA ASN A 104 -5.90 23.89 3.19
C ASN A 104 -5.81 23.42 4.65
N ASN A 105 -4.61 23.24 5.20
CA ASN A 105 -4.37 22.70 6.54
C ASN A 105 -5.04 21.34 6.78
N VAL A 106 -5.08 20.47 5.76
CA VAL A 106 -5.65 19.13 5.84
C VAL A 106 -4.53 18.13 6.12
N PRO A 107 -4.60 17.34 7.22
CA PRO A 107 -3.62 16.30 7.52
C PRO A 107 -3.58 15.20 6.45
N LEU A 108 -2.39 14.60 6.28
CA LEU A 108 -2.11 13.59 5.27
C LEU A 108 -1.47 12.35 5.87
N VAL A 109 -1.97 11.16 5.54
CA VAL A 109 -1.26 9.89 5.73
C VAL A 109 -0.84 9.37 4.36
N TYR A 110 0.47 9.34 4.10
CA TYR A 110 1.04 8.95 2.82
C TYR A 110 1.52 7.50 2.85
N ALA A 111 1.08 6.70 1.89
CA ALA A 111 1.62 5.35 1.69
C ALA A 111 2.95 5.41 0.94
N GLY A 112 4.05 5.29 1.63
CA GLY A 112 5.40 5.11 1.10
C GLY A 112 5.69 3.67 0.66
N THR A 113 6.96 3.26 0.72
CA THR A 113 7.36 1.89 0.36
C THR A 113 8.57 1.41 1.14
N SER A 114 8.51 0.20 1.70
CA SER A 114 9.67 -0.48 2.29
C SER A 114 10.74 -0.86 1.25
N SER A 115 10.41 -0.87 -0.05
CA SER A 115 11.35 -1.20 -1.13
C SER A 115 12.55 -0.27 -1.18
N LYS A 116 12.45 0.97 -0.64
CA LYS A 116 13.58 1.93 -0.56
C LYS A 116 14.77 1.37 0.24
N HIS A 117 14.55 0.49 1.22
CA HIS A 117 15.62 -0.16 1.98
C HIS A 117 16.48 -1.09 1.13
N SER A 118 15.96 -1.53 -0.02
CA SER A 118 16.70 -2.34 -0.99
C SER A 118 17.54 -1.49 -1.97
N GLY A 119 17.41 -0.17 -1.92
CA GLY A 119 18.13 0.80 -2.75
C GLY A 119 17.21 1.67 -3.61
N LYS A 120 17.29 2.98 -3.42
CA LYS A 120 16.48 4.01 -4.10
C LYS A 120 16.47 3.88 -5.63
N TYR A 121 17.62 3.60 -6.23
CA TYR A 121 17.81 3.56 -7.70
C TYR A 121 17.66 2.17 -8.31
N LYS A 122 17.16 1.20 -7.55
CA LYS A 122 17.09 -0.19 -8.00
C LYS A 122 16.04 -0.42 -9.09
N ASN A 123 14.96 0.36 -9.05
CA ASN A 123 13.89 0.33 -10.05
C ASN A 123 13.06 1.63 -10.02
N PRO A 124 12.32 1.95 -11.12
CA PRO A 124 11.53 3.17 -11.20
C PRO A 124 10.40 3.28 -10.15
N TYR A 125 9.78 2.17 -9.77
CA TYR A 125 8.75 2.15 -8.73
C TYR A 125 9.31 2.67 -7.40
N THR A 126 10.37 2.05 -6.90
CA THR A 126 11.02 2.45 -5.64
C THR A 126 11.45 3.92 -5.69
N PHE A 127 12.08 4.33 -6.80
CA PHE A 127 12.55 5.70 -6.96
C PHE A 127 11.41 6.72 -6.91
N THR A 128 10.31 6.48 -7.62
CA THR A 128 9.18 7.41 -7.67
C THR A 128 8.40 7.48 -6.37
N LYS A 129 8.30 6.38 -5.64
CA LYS A 129 7.69 6.36 -4.30
C LYS A 129 8.55 7.11 -3.28
N ASP A 130 9.88 6.97 -3.36
CA ASP A 130 10.80 7.69 -2.48
C ASP A 130 10.77 9.21 -2.76
N ILE A 131 10.66 9.64 -4.02
CA ILE A 131 10.40 11.06 -4.35
C ILE A 131 9.11 11.56 -3.68
N GLY A 132 8.05 10.74 -3.65
CA GLY A 132 6.81 11.10 -2.96
C GLY A 132 7.03 11.30 -1.45
N GLU A 133 7.86 10.49 -0.80
CA GLU A 133 8.27 10.70 0.60
C GLU A 133 9.07 12.00 0.76
N ASP A 134 10.07 12.25 -0.12
CA ASP A 134 10.85 13.48 -0.11
C ASP A 134 9.96 14.74 -0.25
N VAL A 135 8.91 14.68 -1.07
CA VAL A 135 7.92 15.77 -1.21
C VAL A 135 7.15 15.98 0.10
N VAL A 136 6.65 14.91 0.74
CA VAL A 136 5.94 15.02 2.02
C VAL A 136 6.84 15.63 3.09
N GLU A 137 8.08 15.15 3.24
CA GLU A 137 9.05 15.67 4.21
C GLU A 137 9.39 17.14 3.95
N LEU A 138 9.55 17.55 2.67
CA LEU A 138 9.79 18.94 2.29
C LEU A 138 8.65 19.85 2.76
N TYR A 139 7.39 19.42 2.53
CA TYR A 139 6.21 20.19 2.91
C TYR A 139 5.98 20.23 4.42
N GLN A 140 6.30 19.15 5.13
CA GLN A 140 6.31 19.14 6.61
C GLN A 140 7.30 20.16 7.16
N LYS A 141 8.50 20.21 6.59
CA LYS A 141 9.59 21.07 7.07
C LYS A 141 9.38 22.55 6.79
N HIS A 142 8.80 22.90 5.65
CA HIS A 142 8.78 24.29 5.17
C HIS A 142 7.39 24.90 5.00
N PHE A 143 6.34 24.08 4.95
CA PHE A 143 4.97 24.52 4.64
C PHE A 143 3.93 24.06 5.68
N ASN A 144 4.38 23.67 6.88
CA ASN A 144 3.54 23.28 8.02
C ASN A 144 2.55 22.12 7.73
N LEU A 145 2.84 21.25 6.75
CA LEU A 145 2.01 20.11 6.49
C LEU A 145 2.03 19.15 7.69
N GLN A 146 0.86 18.82 8.21
CA GLN A 146 0.70 17.72 9.17
C GLN A 146 0.59 16.41 8.39
N ALA A 147 1.63 15.59 8.42
CA ALA A 147 1.61 14.33 7.69
C ALA A 147 2.33 13.21 8.44
N SER A 148 2.01 11.96 8.09
CA SER A 148 2.80 10.79 8.43
C SER A 148 3.05 9.97 7.17
N ILE A 149 4.23 9.37 7.11
CA ILE A 149 4.61 8.44 6.05
C ILE A 149 4.50 7.02 6.60
N THR A 150 3.89 6.13 5.84
CA THR A 150 3.78 4.71 6.21
C THR A 150 4.46 3.86 5.14
N ARG A 151 5.31 2.92 5.52
CA ARG A 151 6.00 2.01 4.61
C ARG A 151 5.51 0.59 4.81
N PHE A 152 4.73 0.10 3.85
CA PHE A 152 4.13 -1.23 3.91
C PHE A 152 5.13 -2.31 3.48
N TYR A 153 5.07 -3.45 4.18
CA TYR A 153 5.83 -4.66 3.86
C TYR A 153 4.89 -5.72 3.29
N ASN A 154 5.13 -6.12 2.04
CA ASN A 154 4.46 -7.21 1.29
C ASN A 154 3.03 -7.53 1.74
N VAL A 155 2.15 -6.55 1.58
CA VAL A 155 0.75 -6.66 2.02
C VAL A 155 0.02 -7.76 1.27
N TYR A 156 -0.78 -8.56 1.98
CA TYR A 156 -1.65 -9.62 1.46
C TYR A 156 -3.02 -9.57 2.13
N GLY A 157 -4.03 -10.21 1.54
CA GLY A 157 -5.36 -10.34 2.12
C GLY A 157 -6.51 -10.02 1.15
N PRO A 158 -7.74 -9.84 1.66
CA PRO A 158 -8.93 -9.59 0.85
C PRO A 158 -8.78 -8.40 -0.10
N TYR A 159 -9.38 -8.48 -1.29
CA TYR A 159 -9.36 -7.49 -2.36
C TYR A 159 -8.01 -7.27 -3.03
N GLU A 160 -6.98 -8.10 -2.75
CA GLU A 160 -5.75 -8.05 -3.54
C GLU A 160 -6.00 -8.53 -4.98
N LEU A 161 -5.25 -7.94 -5.93
CA LEU A 161 -5.36 -8.34 -7.33
C LEU A 161 -4.87 -9.77 -7.51
N THR A 162 -5.68 -10.59 -8.13
CA THR A 162 -5.39 -12.00 -8.40
C THR A 162 -4.98 -12.26 -9.85
N GLU A 163 -5.24 -11.31 -10.77
CA GLU A 163 -4.92 -11.42 -12.18
C GLU A 163 -4.18 -10.17 -12.69
N GLY A 164 -3.45 -10.33 -13.80
CA GLY A 164 -2.71 -9.26 -14.46
C GLY A 164 -1.31 -9.00 -13.91
N GLY A 165 -0.63 -7.97 -14.46
CA GLY A 165 0.77 -7.64 -14.16
C GLY A 165 1.01 -7.03 -12.78
N HIS A 166 -0.04 -6.55 -12.10
CA HIS A 166 0.02 -5.89 -10.81
C HIS A 166 -0.33 -6.80 -9.61
N THR A 167 -0.43 -8.11 -9.82
CA THR A 167 -0.74 -9.09 -8.77
C THR A 167 0.35 -9.17 -7.71
N THR A 168 -0.04 -9.54 -6.49
CA THR A 168 0.89 -9.99 -5.43
C THR A 168 1.29 -11.45 -5.69
N LEU A 169 2.25 -11.97 -4.92
CA LEU A 169 2.57 -13.40 -4.93
C LEU A 169 1.36 -14.22 -4.44
N ILE A 170 0.78 -13.80 -3.32
CA ILE A 170 -0.32 -14.51 -2.66
C ILE A 170 -1.57 -14.51 -3.56
N GLY A 171 -2.01 -13.34 -4.03
CA GLY A 171 -3.17 -13.22 -4.90
C GLY A 171 -3.04 -14.03 -6.20
N ARG A 172 -1.84 -14.01 -6.81
CA ARG A 172 -1.56 -14.82 -8.01
C ARG A 172 -1.68 -16.31 -7.73
N TRP A 173 -1.12 -16.79 -6.61
CA TRP A 173 -1.16 -18.22 -6.30
C TRP A 173 -2.56 -18.68 -5.89
N ILE A 174 -3.34 -17.86 -5.19
CA ILE A 174 -4.77 -18.14 -4.93
C ILE A 174 -5.52 -18.33 -6.26
N ASN A 175 -5.32 -17.43 -7.22
CA ASN A 175 -5.95 -17.55 -8.54
C ASN A 175 -5.46 -18.78 -9.31
N ASN A 176 -4.16 -19.04 -9.30
CA ASN A 176 -3.58 -20.18 -9.98
C ASN A 176 -4.11 -21.50 -9.44
N ILE A 177 -4.16 -21.66 -8.11
CA ILE A 177 -4.70 -22.85 -7.45
C ILE A 177 -6.17 -23.05 -7.83
N LYS A 178 -6.98 -21.98 -7.76
CA LYS A 178 -8.40 -22.03 -8.10
C LYS A 178 -8.66 -22.45 -9.56
N ASN A 179 -7.77 -22.07 -10.47
CA ASN A 179 -7.90 -22.34 -11.90
C ASN A 179 -7.01 -23.49 -12.40
N GLU A 180 -6.41 -24.27 -11.50
CA GLU A 180 -5.51 -25.39 -11.83
C GLU A 180 -4.30 -24.97 -12.70
N ILE A 181 -3.82 -23.71 -12.53
CA ILE A 181 -2.66 -23.16 -13.22
C ILE A 181 -1.41 -23.45 -12.40
N GLN A 182 -0.33 -23.86 -13.06
CA GLN A 182 0.95 -24.11 -12.41
C GLN A 182 1.50 -22.84 -11.71
N CYS A 183 1.85 -22.98 -10.43
CA CYS A 183 2.50 -21.89 -9.68
C CYS A 183 4.00 -21.83 -9.99
N GLU A 184 4.52 -20.61 -10.11
CA GLU A 184 5.91 -20.34 -10.50
C GLU A 184 6.65 -19.58 -9.39
N ILE A 185 7.92 -19.97 -9.18
CA ILE A 185 8.88 -19.24 -8.36
C ILE A 185 9.98 -18.70 -9.28
N TYR A 186 10.26 -17.40 -9.18
CA TYR A 186 11.33 -16.76 -9.92
C TYR A 186 12.61 -16.72 -9.06
N GLY A 187 13.68 -17.35 -9.55
CA GLY A 187 14.91 -17.61 -8.79
C GLY A 187 14.85 -18.94 -8.02
N ASP A 188 15.59 -19.03 -6.93
CA ASP A 188 15.74 -20.25 -6.11
C ASP A 188 14.66 -20.41 -5.01
N GLY A 189 13.76 -19.42 -4.86
CA GLY A 189 12.74 -19.42 -3.85
C GLY A 189 13.20 -19.07 -2.42
N GLU A 190 14.49 -18.84 -2.22
CA GLU A 190 15.07 -18.46 -0.91
C GLU A 190 15.00 -16.97 -0.62
N GLN A 191 14.45 -16.16 -1.53
CA GLN A 191 14.15 -14.76 -1.27
C GLN A 191 13.07 -14.65 -0.19
N ARG A 192 13.35 -13.87 0.86
CA ARG A 192 12.50 -13.76 2.04
C ARG A 192 11.72 -12.45 2.06
N ARG A 193 10.48 -12.51 2.51
CA ARG A 193 9.59 -11.34 2.61
C ARG A 193 8.92 -11.31 3.98
N ASP A 194 8.88 -10.12 4.55
CA ASP A 194 8.01 -9.78 5.67
C ASP A 194 6.59 -9.56 5.10
N PHE A 195 5.70 -10.48 5.39
CA PHE A 195 4.31 -10.43 4.92
C PHE A 195 3.42 -9.84 6.02
N THR A 196 2.66 -8.80 5.69
CA THR A 196 1.76 -8.13 6.64
C THR A 196 0.34 -8.14 6.12
N HIS A 197 -0.62 -8.58 6.93
CA HIS A 197 -2.01 -8.66 6.51
C HIS A 197 -2.61 -7.25 6.34
N VAL A 198 -3.50 -7.08 5.37
CA VAL A 198 -4.09 -5.79 5.05
C VAL A 198 -4.91 -5.19 6.19
N GLU A 199 -5.56 -6.02 7.02
CA GLU A 199 -6.30 -5.54 8.19
C GLU A 199 -5.36 -4.97 9.26
N ASP A 200 -4.18 -5.55 9.46
CA ASP A 200 -3.16 -5.00 10.35
C ASP A 200 -2.63 -3.64 9.81
N ILE A 201 -2.45 -3.52 8.48
CA ILE A 201 -2.09 -2.23 7.86
C ILE A 201 -3.19 -1.20 8.09
N VAL A 202 -4.45 -1.55 7.86
CA VAL A 202 -5.61 -0.66 8.07
C VAL A 202 -5.71 -0.22 9.53
N ASP A 203 -5.48 -1.12 10.48
CA ASP A 203 -5.47 -0.78 11.90
C ASP A 203 -4.40 0.28 12.22
N ALA A 204 -3.19 0.15 11.67
CA ALA A 204 -2.14 1.17 11.83
C ALA A 204 -2.56 2.52 11.25
N LEU A 205 -3.15 2.54 10.04
CA LEU A 205 -3.61 3.77 9.38
C LEU A 205 -4.68 4.49 10.22
N VAL A 206 -5.64 3.74 10.75
CA VAL A 206 -6.70 4.27 11.62
C VAL A 206 -6.10 4.81 12.92
N ARG A 207 -5.17 4.10 13.57
CA ARG A 207 -4.48 4.59 14.78
C ARG A 207 -3.73 5.89 14.55
N ILE A 208 -3.06 6.06 13.38
CA ILE A 208 -2.39 7.32 13.02
C ILE A 208 -3.40 8.47 13.00
N MET A 209 -4.56 8.26 12.38
CA MET A 209 -5.63 9.26 12.32
C MET A 209 -6.17 9.61 13.72
N GLU A 210 -6.54 8.59 14.50
CA GLU A 210 -7.14 8.73 15.81
C GLU A 210 -6.24 9.44 16.82
N GLN A 211 -4.96 9.07 16.81
CA GLN A 211 -3.96 9.62 17.72
C GLN A 211 -3.33 10.91 17.19
N LYS A 212 -3.67 11.31 15.94
CA LYS A 212 -3.04 12.45 15.24
C LYS A 212 -1.52 12.34 15.24
N ALA A 213 -1.01 11.13 15.02
CA ALA A 213 0.42 10.82 15.11
C ALA A 213 1.17 11.32 13.86
N TYR A 214 1.14 12.64 13.63
CA TYR A 214 1.81 13.29 12.51
C TYR A 214 3.28 13.60 12.84
N GLY A 215 4.11 13.80 11.81
CA GLY A 215 5.54 14.05 11.96
C GLY A 215 6.39 12.78 12.03
N HIS A 216 5.80 11.60 11.82
CA HIS A 216 6.48 10.33 11.95
C HIS A 216 6.53 9.55 10.64
N ILE A 217 7.51 8.67 10.54
CA ILE A 217 7.60 7.62 9.52
C ILE A 217 7.37 6.28 10.24
N PHE A 218 6.38 5.51 9.82
CA PHE A 218 6.04 4.22 10.40
C PHE A 218 6.35 3.09 9.42
N GLU A 219 7.21 2.18 9.82
CA GLU A 219 7.47 0.93 9.11
C GLU A 219 6.40 -0.09 9.52
N LEU A 220 5.52 -0.43 8.61
CA LEU A 220 4.39 -1.31 8.87
C LEU A 220 4.66 -2.71 8.32
N GLY A 221 5.50 -3.43 9.02
CA GLY A 221 5.85 -4.82 8.79
C GLY A 221 5.68 -5.66 10.05
N ARG A 222 5.38 -6.94 9.90
CA ARG A 222 5.15 -7.86 11.00
C ARG A 222 6.40 -8.07 11.87
N GLY A 223 7.61 -7.94 11.27
CA GLY A 223 8.88 -8.23 11.94
C GLY A 223 9.25 -9.71 11.90
N GLU A 224 8.60 -10.47 11.06
CA GLU A 224 8.90 -11.87 10.74
C GLU A 224 8.84 -12.06 9.23
N ASN A 225 9.72 -12.91 8.68
CA ASN A 225 9.72 -13.14 7.24
C ASN A 225 9.79 -14.62 6.88
N TYR A 226 9.21 -14.94 5.73
CA TYR A 226 9.21 -16.27 5.15
C TYR A 226 9.86 -16.25 3.76
N SER A 227 10.52 -17.36 3.38
CA SER A 227 10.97 -17.55 2.01
C SER A 227 9.78 -17.87 1.10
N VAL A 228 9.93 -17.63 -0.20
CA VAL A 228 8.89 -18.00 -1.17
C VAL A 228 8.66 -19.51 -1.19
N ASN A 229 9.70 -20.30 -0.94
CA ASN A 229 9.58 -21.76 -0.76
C ASN A 229 8.69 -22.12 0.43
N GLN A 230 8.88 -21.46 1.59
CA GLN A 230 8.02 -21.67 2.77
C GLN A 230 6.55 -21.30 2.48
N ILE A 231 6.30 -20.26 1.70
CA ILE A 231 4.93 -19.90 1.31
C ILE A 231 4.32 -21.00 0.43
N ALA A 232 5.10 -21.61 -0.50
CA ALA A 232 4.62 -22.74 -1.29
C ALA A 232 4.28 -23.96 -0.40
N GLU A 233 5.09 -24.24 0.60
CA GLU A 233 4.81 -25.27 1.61
C GLU A 233 3.52 -24.99 2.39
N PHE A 234 3.24 -23.72 2.77
CA PHE A 234 2.02 -23.38 3.49
C PHE A 234 0.77 -23.61 2.63
N PHE A 235 0.86 -23.34 1.32
CA PHE A 235 -0.21 -23.67 0.36
C PHE A 235 -0.30 -25.16 0.03
N GLY A 236 0.74 -25.95 0.32
CA GLY A 236 0.80 -27.38 -0.04
C GLY A 236 0.85 -27.62 -1.55
N ILE A 237 1.54 -26.75 -2.31
CA ILE A 237 1.58 -26.77 -3.77
C ILE A 237 2.95 -27.13 -4.33
N ASP A 238 2.93 -27.81 -5.49
CA ASP A 238 4.12 -27.99 -6.32
C ASP A 238 4.37 -26.72 -7.16
N VAL A 239 5.63 -26.36 -7.32
CA VAL A 239 6.04 -25.14 -8.03
C VAL A 239 7.05 -25.45 -9.14
N VAL A 240 7.10 -24.58 -10.16
CA VAL A 240 8.12 -24.57 -11.20
C VAL A 240 9.03 -23.37 -11.01
N TYR A 241 10.34 -23.59 -11.05
CA TYR A 241 11.34 -22.54 -10.94
C TYR A 241 11.62 -21.92 -12.30
N LYS A 242 11.70 -20.59 -12.33
CA LYS A 242 12.01 -19.75 -13.49
C LYS A 242 13.22 -18.86 -13.21
N ASP A 243 13.78 -18.28 -14.24
CA ASP A 243 14.87 -17.34 -14.09
C ASP A 243 14.51 -16.16 -13.17
N PRO A 244 15.46 -15.66 -12.36
CA PRO A 244 15.20 -14.55 -11.45
C PRO A 244 14.85 -13.27 -12.19
N LYS A 245 13.94 -12.46 -11.62
CA LYS A 245 13.57 -11.14 -12.14
C LYS A 245 14.52 -10.04 -11.63
N PRO A 246 14.85 -9.06 -12.48
CA PRO A 246 15.69 -7.94 -12.07
C PRO A 246 14.99 -7.03 -11.06
N GLY A 247 15.77 -6.31 -10.24
CA GLY A 247 15.24 -5.29 -9.33
C GLY A 247 14.59 -5.80 -8.05
N GLU A 248 14.38 -7.11 -7.91
CA GLU A 248 13.78 -7.72 -6.71
C GLU A 248 14.73 -7.68 -5.50
N ALA A 249 14.16 -7.49 -4.31
CA ALA A 249 14.91 -7.60 -3.07
C ALA A 249 15.17 -9.07 -2.72
N ARG A 250 16.36 -9.38 -2.20
CA ARG A 250 16.67 -10.73 -1.68
C ARG A 250 16.01 -10.98 -0.33
N HIS A 251 15.93 -9.93 0.50
CA HIS A 251 15.44 -10.03 1.86
C HIS A 251 14.71 -8.74 2.26
N THR A 252 13.54 -8.87 2.87
CA THR A 252 12.84 -7.78 3.54
C THR A 252 12.44 -8.21 4.95
N LEU A 253 12.67 -7.35 5.92
CA LEU A 253 12.29 -7.55 7.32
C LEU A 253 12.14 -6.20 7.98
N ASN A 254 11.03 -5.96 8.64
CA ASN A 254 10.86 -4.81 9.50
C ASN A 254 11.56 -5.07 10.85
N THR A 255 12.44 -4.16 11.22
CA THR A 255 13.10 -4.16 12.54
C THR A 255 12.83 -2.89 13.34
N ASP A 256 12.04 -1.96 12.77
CA ASP A 256 11.63 -0.73 13.42
C ASP A 256 10.50 -0.98 14.43
N THR A 257 10.57 -0.34 15.58
CA THR A 257 9.60 -0.50 16.67
C THR A 257 8.69 0.71 16.86
N SER A 258 8.89 1.78 16.08
CA SER A 258 8.19 3.07 16.26
C SER A 258 6.66 2.94 16.18
N ALA A 259 6.13 2.11 15.27
CA ALA A 259 4.71 1.87 15.19
C ALA A 259 4.14 1.19 16.45
N ARG A 260 4.90 0.27 17.06
CA ARG A 260 4.52 -0.37 18.31
C ARG A 260 4.58 0.60 19.49
N GLU A 261 5.64 1.38 19.58
CA GLU A 261 5.90 2.30 20.71
C GLU A 261 4.95 3.52 20.67
N ILE A 262 4.74 4.11 19.51
CA ILE A 262 3.98 5.35 19.37
C ILE A 262 2.48 5.06 19.21
N LEU A 263 2.10 4.10 18.35
CA LEU A 263 0.71 3.81 18.06
C LEU A 263 0.12 2.70 18.95
N GLY A 264 0.92 1.96 19.68
CA GLY A 264 0.50 0.71 20.32
C GLY A 264 0.07 -0.35 19.28
N TRP A 265 0.56 -0.22 18.04
CA TRP A 265 0.22 -1.12 16.96
C TRP A 265 0.99 -2.43 17.05
N ASN A 266 0.29 -3.54 16.91
CA ASN A 266 0.90 -4.86 16.86
C ASN A 266 0.17 -5.72 15.81
N PRO A 267 0.85 -6.15 14.74
CA PRO A 267 0.22 -6.99 13.71
C PRO A 267 -0.09 -8.38 14.27
N GLU A 268 -1.32 -8.85 14.09
CA GLU A 268 -1.83 -10.07 14.70
C GLU A 268 -1.98 -11.22 13.72
N ILE A 269 -2.29 -10.94 12.43
CA ILE A 269 -2.68 -11.95 11.45
C ILE A 269 -1.43 -12.57 10.81
N ASP A 270 -1.21 -13.85 11.06
CA ASP A 270 -0.11 -14.61 10.46
C ASP A 270 -0.48 -15.16 9.08
N ILE A 271 0.45 -15.09 8.13
CA ILE A 271 0.23 -15.54 6.76
C ILE A 271 -0.02 -17.05 6.67
N LYS A 272 0.61 -17.85 7.51
CA LYS A 272 0.43 -19.29 7.54
C LYS A 272 -0.99 -19.66 7.98
N ASP A 273 -1.51 -18.95 8.99
CA ASP A 273 -2.88 -19.15 9.46
C ASP A 273 -3.91 -18.63 8.46
N TYR A 274 -3.62 -17.49 7.80
CA TYR A 274 -4.44 -16.97 6.70
C TYR A 274 -4.55 -17.99 5.56
N ILE A 275 -3.43 -18.52 5.06
CA ILE A 275 -3.41 -19.50 3.97
C ILE A 275 -4.18 -20.78 4.31
N LYS A 276 -4.08 -21.26 5.55
CA LYS A 276 -4.82 -22.45 6.00
C LYS A 276 -6.34 -22.30 6.01
N ASN A 277 -6.82 -21.05 6.07
CA ASN A 277 -8.25 -20.72 6.16
C ASN A 277 -8.84 -20.25 4.82
N LEU A 278 -8.05 -20.30 3.73
CA LEU A 278 -8.53 -20.05 2.37
C LEU A 278 -9.31 -21.26 1.83
#